data_d43e63cea8e290159f138e6320b809a6
#
_entry.id   d43e63cea8e290159f138e6320b809a6
#
_cell.length_a   1.000
_cell.length_b   1.000
_cell.length_c   1.000
_cell.angle_alpha   90.00
_cell.angle_beta   90.00
_cell.angle_gamma   90.00
#
_symmetry.space_group_name_H-M   'P 1'
#
loop_
_entity.id
_entity.type
_entity.pdbx_description
1 polymer ?
#
loop_
_entity_poly.entity_id
_entity_poly.type
_entity_poly.pdbx_seq_one_letter_code
_entity_poly.pdbx_strand_id
1 'polypeptide(L)'
;RNIWLEAEYAERVFNHEHKPGARLSGWYDFNDNWRIGSQLERLSHRVPLRAMKNGVTGNSAQAYVRWYQNERRKYGVSWAFTDFSDSNQRQEVSREGQERIWSSPYLIVDFLPSLYYEQNTEHDTPYYNPIKTFDIVPAFEASHLLWRSYENSWEQIFSAGVGASWQKHYGTDVVTQLGYGQRISWNDVID
;
A
#
# COMPACT_ATOMS: atom_id res chain seq x y z
N ARG A 1 -18.62 -17.17 -1.19
CA ARG A 1 -18.30 -16.27 -0.05
C ARG A 1 -17.11 -16.86 0.68
N ASN A 2 -16.01 -16.13 0.73
CA ASN A 2 -14.79 -16.59 1.37
C ASN A 2 -14.49 -15.69 2.58
N ILE A 3 -14.07 -16.33 3.66
CA ILE A 3 -13.54 -15.66 4.85
C ILE A 3 -12.10 -16.13 5.02
N TRP A 4 -11.21 -15.20 5.33
CA TRP A 4 -9.85 -15.51 5.68
C TRP A 4 -9.45 -14.75 6.94
N LEU A 5 -8.76 -15.42 7.84
CA LEU A 5 -8.25 -14.85 9.08
C LEU A 5 -6.81 -15.31 9.26
N GLU A 6 -5.97 -14.42 9.70
CA GLU A 6 -4.57 -14.67 10.01
C GLU A 6 -4.20 -13.99 11.33
N ALA A 7 -3.48 -14.71 12.17
CA ALA A 7 -2.87 -14.18 13.37
C ALA A 7 -1.37 -14.44 13.33
N GLU A 8 -0.59 -13.41 13.53
CA GLU A 8 0.88 -13.46 13.58
C GLU A 8 1.33 -12.95 14.94
N TYR A 9 2.30 -13.65 15.51
CA TYR A 9 3.05 -13.20 16.68
C TYR A 9 4.51 -13.06 16.26
N ALA A 10 5.12 -11.93 16.59
CA ALA A 10 6.53 -11.68 16.31
C ALA A 10 7.17 -10.96 17.49
N GLU A 11 8.38 -11.35 17.82
CA GLU A 11 9.23 -10.62 18.75
C GLU A 11 10.02 -9.57 17.97
N ARG A 12 9.95 -8.32 18.38
CA ARG A 12 10.64 -7.20 17.73
C ARG A 12 11.69 -6.61 18.64
N VAL A 13 12.85 -6.34 18.08
CA VAL A 13 13.97 -5.74 18.82
C VAL A 13 13.97 -4.23 18.58
N PHE A 14 13.81 -3.46 19.66
CA PHE A 14 13.90 -2.00 19.67
C PHE A 14 14.95 -1.57 20.68
N ASN A 15 15.98 -0.85 20.25
CA ASN A 15 17.06 -0.36 21.16
C ASN A 15 17.59 -1.43 22.10
N HIS A 16 17.85 -2.65 21.60
CA HIS A 16 18.27 -3.83 22.36
C HIS A 16 17.22 -4.43 23.32
N GLU A 17 15.98 -3.91 23.32
CA GLU A 17 14.87 -4.50 24.07
C GLU A 17 14.01 -5.38 23.14
N HIS A 18 13.64 -6.55 23.62
CA HIS A 18 12.69 -7.44 22.95
C HIS A 18 11.27 -7.08 23.36
N LYS A 19 10.44 -6.72 22.40
CA LYS A 19 9.02 -6.37 22.64
C LYS A 19 8.10 -7.30 21.83
N PRO A 20 7.06 -7.86 22.47
CA PRO A 20 6.12 -8.73 21.78
C PRO A 20 5.22 -7.90 20.85
N GLY A 21 5.28 -8.20 19.57
CA GLY A 21 4.39 -7.68 18.53
C GLY A 21 3.34 -8.72 18.15
N ALA A 22 2.19 -8.27 17.70
CA ALA A 22 1.13 -9.14 17.20
C ALA A 22 0.39 -8.47 16.06
N ARG A 23 -0.05 -9.26 15.09
CA ARG A 23 -0.93 -8.84 14.00
C ARG A 23 -2.11 -9.79 13.94
N LEU A 24 -3.31 -9.23 13.82
CA LEU A 24 -4.52 -9.93 13.47
C LEU A 24 -5.08 -9.29 12.21
N SER A 25 -5.28 -10.06 11.16
CA SER A 25 -5.85 -9.58 9.90
C SER A 25 -6.90 -10.53 9.37
N GLY A 26 -7.83 -10.00 8.60
CA GLY A 26 -8.85 -10.81 7.96
C GLY A 26 -9.64 -10.04 6.93
N TRP A 27 -10.31 -10.80 6.07
CA TRP A 27 -11.19 -10.24 5.05
C TRP A 27 -12.39 -11.16 4.78
N TYR A 28 -13.40 -10.55 4.20
CA TYR A 28 -14.63 -11.21 3.80
C TYR A 28 -15.05 -10.77 2.40
N ASP A 29 -15.32 -11.72 1.51
CA ASP A 29 -15.91 -11.49 0.21
C ASP A 29 -17.43 -11.54 0.30
N PHE A 30 -18.09 -10.39 0.13
CA PHE A 30 -19.57 -10.34 0.04
C PHE A 30 -20.08 -11.06 -1.19
N ASN A 31 -19.35 -10.88 -2.29
CA ASN A 31 -19.56 -11.50 -3.59
C ASN A 31 -18.24 -11.42 -4.39
N ASP A 32 -18.27 -11.82 -5.64
CA ASP A 32 -17.09 -11.82 -6.52
C ASP A 32 -16.50 -10.42 -6.79
N ASN A 33 -17.27 -9.38 -6.51
CA ASN A 33 -16.89 -8.00 -6.80
C ASN A 33 -16.45 -7.22 -5.56
N TRP A 34 -16.87 -7.58 -4.34
CA TRP A 34 -16.66 -6.79 -3.15
C TRP A 34 -15.96 -7.56 -2.05
N ARG A 35 -14.86 -6.97 -1.57
CA ARG A 35 -14.12 -7.44 -0.40
C ARG A 35 -14.03 -6.33 0.63
N ILE A 36 -14.28 -6.67 1.88
CA ILE A 36 -13.92 -5.86 3.03
C ILE A 36 -12.86 -6.58 3.85
N GLY A 37 -12.01 -5.82 4.50
CA GLY A 37 -11.02 -6.41 5.41
C GLY A 37 -10.59 -5.43 6.48
N SER A 38 -9.93 -5.99 7.49
CA SER A 38 -9.35 -5.22 8.59
C SER A 38 -8.04 -5.84 9.07
N GLN A 39 -7.23 -5.02 9.72
CA GLN A 39 -5.98 -5.42 10.33
C GLN A 39 -5.76 -4.65 11.61
N LEU A 40 -5.35 -5.34 12.65
CA LEU A 40 -4.93 -4.78 13.93
C LEU A 40 -3.48 -5.18 14.17
N GLU A 41 -2.65 -4.21 14.57
CA GLU A 41 -1.25 -4.47 14.88
C GLU A 41 -0.86 -3.85 16.22
N ARG A 42 -0.22 -4.64 17.05
CA ARG A 42 0.56 -4.18 18.19
C ARG A 42 2.01 -4.05 17.78
N LEU A 43 2.67 -2.95 18.12
CA LEU A 43 4.00 -2.56 17.61
C LEU A 43 4.02 -2.52 16.07
N SER A 44 3.14 -1.68 15.53
CA SER A 44 2.86 -1.60 14.11
C SER A 44 4.10 -1.25 13.26
N HIS A 45 4.14 -1.83 12.06
CA HIS A 45 5.08 -1.45 10.99
C HIS A 45 4.83 -0.03 10.43
N ARG A 46 3.68 0.58 10.76
CA ARG A 46 3.35 1.96 10.34
C ARG A 46 4.13 3.02 11.10
N VAL A 47 4.78 2.64 12.21
CA VAL A 47 5.66 3.53 12.96
C VAL A 47 6.92 3.81 12.13
N PRO A 48 7.26 5.09 11.83
CA PRO A 48 8.45 5.44 11.08
C PRO A 48 9.73 4.92 11.75
N LEU A 49 10.68 4.44 10.95
CA LEU A 49 11.97 3.94 11.47
C LEU A 49 12.69 4.96 12.37
N ARG A 50 12.58 6.26 12.04
CA ARG A 50 13.17 7.33 12.84
C ARG A 50 12.48 7.49 14.20
N ALA A 51 11.16 7.29 14.26
CA ALA A 51 10.41 7.26 15.51
C ALA A 51 10.85 6.06 16.36
N MET A 52 10.98 4.88 15.77
CA MET A 52 11.47 3.68 16.45
C MET A 52 12.87 3.87 17.03
N LYS A 53 13.79 4.53 16.30
CA LYS A 53 15.14 4.85 16.81
C LYS A 53 15.11 5.77 18.03
N ASN A 54 14.07 6.58 18.20
CA ASN A 54 13.83 7.42 19.36
C ASN A 54 12.99 6.72 20.46
N GLY A 55 12.79 5.40 20.35
CA GLY A 55 12.05 4.61 21.35
C GLY A 55 10.53 4.70 21.23
N VAL A 56 10.01 5.40 20.19
CA VAL A 56 8.58 5.51 19.96
C VAL A 56 8.04 4.23 19.32
N THR A 57 6.99 3.69 19.90
CA THR A 57 6.24 2.53 19.41
C THR A 57 4.82 2.95 19.06
N GLY A 58 4.04 2.08 18.45
CA GLY A 58 2.63 2.41 18.16
C GLY A 58 1.82 1.17 17.85
N ASN A 59 0.51 1.31 18.05
CA ASN A 59 -0.47 0.30 17.67
C ASN A 59 -1.31 0.84 16.51
N SER A 60 -1.73 -0.01 15.59
CA SER A 60 -2.54 0.44 14.47
C SER A 60 -3.77 -0.42 14.23
N ALA A 61 -4.80 0.22 13.72
CA ALA A 61 -6.00 -0.40 13.17
C ALA A 61 -6.18 0.06 11.73
N GLN A 62 -6.51 -0.85 10.83
CA GLN A 62 -6.80 -0.56 9.45
C GLN A 62 -8.09 -1.24 9.03
N ALA A 63 -8.90 -0.56 8.23
CA ALA A 63 -10.03 -1.14 7.51
C ALA A 63 -9.92 -0.79 6.03
N TYR A 64 -10.39 -1.68 5.16
CA TYR A 64 -10.41 -1.42 3.73
C TYR A 64 -11.62 -2.05 3.05
N VAL A 65 -11.99 -1.43 1.93
CA VAL A 65 -12.98 -1.94 0.99
C VAL A 65 -12.33 -1.99 -0.38
N ARG A 66 -12.47 -3.11 -1.08
CA ARG A 66 -12.02 -3.29 -2.45
C ARG A 66 -13.19 -3.69 -3.33
N TRP A 67 -13.23 -3.10 -4.51
CA TRP A 67 -14.18 -3.41 -5.56
C TRP A 67 -13.45 -3.89 -6.81
N TYR A 68 -13.85 -5.04 -7.30
CA TYR A 68 -13.32 -5.71 -8.47
C TYR A 68 -14.45 -5.85 -9.48
N GLN A 69 -14.50 -5.02 -10.51
CA GLN A 69 -15.47 -5.22 -11.57
C GLN A 69 -15.10 -6.43 -12.43
N ASN A 70 -13.81 -6.54 -12.74
CA ASN A 70 -13.19 -7.58 -13.53
C ASN A 70 -11.66 -7.42 -13.44
N GLU A 71 -10.90 -8.16 -14.25
CA GLU A 71 -9.43 -8.04 -14.30
C GLU A 71 -8.94 -6.67 -14.80
N ARG A 72 -9.79 -5.90 -15.48
CA ARG A 72 -9.43 -4.61 -16.09
C ARG A 72 -9.70 -3.42 -15.17
N ARG A 73 -10.61 -3.57 -14.19
CA ARG A 73 -11.01 -2.45 -13.34
C ARG A 73 -11.14 -2.88 -11.89
N LYS A 74 -10.33 -2.24 -11.04
CA LYS A 74 -10.27 -2.48 -9.60
C LYS A 74 -10.10 -1.16 -8.88
N TYR A 75 -10.77 -1.00 -7.74
CA TYR A 75 -10.62 0.17 -6.88
C TYR A 75 -10.61 -0.26 -5.42
N GLY A 76 -9.84 0.47 -4.62
CA GLY A 76 -9.76 0.24 -3.19
C GLY A 76 -9.76 1.57 -2.42
N VAL A 77 -10.34 1.54 -1.25
CA VAL A 77 -10.25 2.60 -0.25
C VAL A 77 -9.83 1.96 1.04
N SER A 78 -8.84 2.53 1.70
CA SER A 78 -8.44 2.11 3.04
C SER A 78 -8.39 3.31 3.99
N TRP A 79 -8.70 3.04 5.23
CA TRP A 79 -8.53 3.94 6.36
C TRP A 79 -7.66 3.25 7.39
N ALA A 80 -6.70 3.98 7.95
CA ALA A 80 -5.87 3.48 9.02
C ALA A 80 -5.75 4.53 10.13
N PHE A 81 -5.65 4.03 11.34
CA PHE A 81 -5.40 4.78 12.56
C PHE A 81 -4.18 4.18 13.25
N THR A 82 -3.25 5.04 13.68
CA THR A 82 -2.07 4.64 14.46
C THR A 82 -1.96 5.51 15.69
N ASP A 83 -1.91 4.87 16.86
CA ASP A 83 -1.69 5.50 18.14
C ASP A 83 -0.24 5.26 18.58
N PHE A 84 0.51 6.36 18.76
CA PHE A 84 1.93 6.32 19.08
C PHE A 84 2.15 6.49 20.59
N SER A 85 3.23 5.92 21.11
CA SER A 85 3.56 5.98 22.53
C SER A 85 3.99 7.37 23.02
N ASP A 86 4.22 8.32 22.12
CA ASP A 86 4.53 9.74 22.39
C ASP A 86 3.27 10.64 22.36
N SER A 87 2.09 10.05 22.42
CA SER A 87 0.77 10.72 22.37
C SER A 87 0.35 11.25 21.00
N ASN A 88 1.16 11.06 19.95
CA ASN A 88 0.73 11.37 18.61
C ASN A 88 -0.30 10.34 18.10
N GLN A 89 -1.27 10.83 17.36
CA GLN A 89 -2.26 9.99 16.67
C GLN A 89 -2.26 10.34 15.19
N ARG A 90 -2.14 9.31 14.34
CA ARG A 90 -2.15 9.43 12.89
C ARG A 90 -3.39 8.80 12.32
N GLN A 91 -4.06 9.54 11.44
CA GLN A 91 -5.13 9.01 10.59
C GLN A 91 -4.71 9.10 9.13
N GLU A 92 -4.91 8.02 8.39
CA GLU A 92 -4.55 7.90 6.99
C GLU A 92 -5.77 7.40 6.21
N VAL A 93 -6.00 7.99 5.04
CA VAL A 93 -6.98 7.52 4.06
C VAL A 93 -6.25 7.36 2.75
N SER A 94 -6.34 6.19 2.13
CA SER A 94 -5.83 5.98 0.78
C SER A 94 -6.92 5.48 -0.15
N ARG A 95 -6.85 5.91 -1.40
CA ARG A 95 -7.63 5.40 -2.51
C ARG A 95 -6.68 5.00 -3.63
N GLU A 96 -6.82 3.78 -4.08
CA GLU A 96 -6.05 3.22 -5.17
C GLU A 96 -7.00 2.71 -6.24
N GLY A 97 -6.57 2.75 -7.49
CA GLY A 97 -7.35 2.24 -8.61
C GLY A 97 -6.46 1.62 -9.67
N GLN A 98 -7.06 0.78 -10.47
CA GLN A 98 -6.48 0.25 -11.70
C GLN A 98 -7.58 0.22 -12.75
N GLU A 99 -7.30 0.81 -13.89
CA GLU A 99 -8.18 0.76 -15.05
C GLU A 99 -7.38 0.46 -16.31
N ARG A 100 -7.64 -0.68 -16.93
CA ARG A 100 -6.99 -1.07 -18.19
C ARG A 100 -7.53 -0.23 -19.33
N ILE A 101 -6.67 0.65 -19.85
CA ILE A 101 -7.01 1.57 -20.94
C ILE A 101 -6.61 1.02 -22.32
N TRP A 102 -5.63 0.11 -22.34
CA TRP A 102 -5.22 -0.56 -23.56
C TRP A 102 -4.87 -2.03 -23.31
N SER A 103 -5.23 -2.90 -24.26
CA SER A 103 -4.90 -4.33 -24.19
C SER A 103 -4.70 -4.90 -25.59
N SER A 104 -3.53 -5.42 -25.83
CA SER A 104 -3.16 -6.20 -27.00
C SER A 104 -2.44 -7.49 -26.59
N PRO A 105 -2.15 -8.44 -27.49
CA PRO A 105 -1.43 -9.66 -27.14
C PRO A 105 -0.05 -9.43 -26.53
N TYR A 106 0.59 -8.30 -26.84
CA TYR A 106 1.97 -8.00 -26.41
C TYR A 106 2.08 -6.80 -25.47
N LEU A 107 1.05 -5.96 -25.37
CA LEU A 107 1.11 -4.74 -24.58
C LEU A 107 -0.21 -4.51 -23.83
N ILE A 108 -0.09 -4.36 -22.52
CA ILE A 108 -1.18 -3.94 -21.63
C ILE A 108 -0.80 -2.59 -21.04
N VAL A 109 -1.74 -1.64 -21.06
CA VAL A 109 -1.55 -0.34 -20.39
C VAL A 109 -2.68 -0.14 -19.38
N ASP A 110 -2.29 0.04 -18.14
CA ASP A 110 -3.20 0.31 -17.03
C ASP A 110 -2.99 1.75 -16.53
N PHE A 111 -4.08 2.44 -16.23
CA PHE A 111 -4.11 3.71 -15.50
C PHE A 111 -4.26 3.43 -14.01
N LEU A 112 -3.40 4.02 -13.19
CA LEU A 112 -3.30 3.78 -11.75
C LEU A 112 -3.51 5.09 -10.98
N PRO A 113 -4.78 5.53 -10.76
CA PRO A 113 -5.04 6.69 -9.93
C PRO A 113 -4.81 6.39 -8.46
N SER A 114 -4.06 7.25 -7.76
CA SER A 114 -3.89 7.17 -6.32
C SER A 114 -4.16 8.50 -5.64
N LEU A 115 -4.78 8.45 -4.47
CA LEU A 115 -5.00 9.55 -3.55
C LEU A 115 -4.54 9.10 -2.17
N TYR A 116 -3.88 9.97 -1.45
CA TYR A 116 -3.47 9.74 -0.08
C TYR A 116 -3.74 10.99 0.77
N TYR A 117 -4.28 10.78 1.94
CA TYR A 117 -4.47 11.81 2.96
C TYR A 117 -3.94 11.30 4.29
N GLU A 118 -3.18 12.14 4.99
CA GLU A 118 -2.66 11.90 6.33
C GLU A 118 -2.92 13.11 7.22
N GLN A 119 -3.26 12.85 8.47
CA GLN A 119 -3.36 13.84 9.52
C GLN A 119 -2.76 13.29 10.81
N ASN A 120 -1.95 14.12 11.48
CA ASN A 120 -1.36 13.84 12.78
C ASN A 120 -1.85 14.86 13.81
N THR A 121 -1.91 14.45 15.08
CA THR A 121 -2.29 15.34 16.20
C THR A 121 -1.10 16.17 16.70
N GLU A 122 0.07 15.55 16.78
CA GLU A 122 1.30 16.20 17.22
C GLU A 122 2.19 16.53 15.99
N HIS A 123 2.94 17.62 16.09
CA HIS A 123 3.82 18.08 15.00
C HIS A 123 5.26 18.35 15.45
N ASP A 124 5.49 18.54 16.73
CA ASP A 124 6.82 18.77 17.30
C ASP A 124 7.42 17.43 17.77
N THR A 125 7.70 16.55 16.81
CA THR A 125 8.23 15.22 17.07
C THR A 125 9.63 15.06 16.47
N PRO A 126 10.50 14.18 17.02
CA PRO A 126 11.86 13.98 16.50
C PRO A 126 11.92 13.20 15.19
N TYR A 127 10.76 12.95 14.56
CA TYR A 127 10.63 12.25 13.28
C TYR A 127 9.69 13.02 12.35
N TYR A 128 9.73 12.69 11.06
CA TYR A 128 8.83 13.31 10.09
C TYR A 128 7.37 13.00 10.41
N ASN A 129 6.61 14.05 10.69
CA ASN A 129 5.23 13.97 11.16
C ASN A 129 4.43 15.20 10.71
N PRO A 130 4.04 15.26 9.42
CA PRO A 130 3.30 16.40 8.88
C PRO A 130 1.91 16.50 9.55
N ILE A 131 1.48 17.71 9.88
CA ILE A 131 0.14 17.93 10.47
C ILE A 131 -0.95 17.41 9.56
N LYS A 132 -0.84 17.72 8.24
CA LYS A 132 -1.73 17.25 7.19
C LYS A 132 -0.96 17.15 5.90
N THR A 133 -1.19 16.06 5.19
CA THR A 133 -0.69 15.82 3.83
C THR A 133 -1.82 15.36 2.94
N PHE A 134 -1.83 15.80 1.70
CA PHE A 134 -2.73 15.33 0.66
C PHE A 134 -1.95 15.13 -0.63
N ASP A 135 -1.94 13.91 -1.13
CA ASP A 135 -1.25 13.54 -2.36
C ASP A 135 -2.26 13.05 -3.41
N ILE A 136 -2.06 13.48 -4.63
CA ILE A 136 -2.74 12.97 -5.82
C ILE A 136 -1.69 12.59 -6.86
N VAL A 137 -1.60 11.31 -7.21
CA VAL A 137 -0.60 10.81 -8.15
C VAL A 137 -1.24 9.87 -9.16
N PRO A 138 -1.77 10.38 -10.28
CA PRO A 138 -2.10 9.55 -11.42
C PRO A 138 -0.83 8.96 -12.04
N ALA A 139 -0.85 7.66 -12.34
CA ALA A 139 0.25 6.96 -12.98
C ALA A 139 -0.25 6.06 -14.11
N PHE A 140 0.63 5.71 -15.02
CA PHE A 140 0.40 4.70 -16.04
C PHE A 140 1.42 3.58 -15.88
N GLU A 141 0.97 2.37 -16.09
CA GLU A 141 1.83 1.18 -16.14
C GLU A 141 1.65 0.49 -17.48
N ALA A 142 2.75 0.19 -18.14
CA ALA A 142 2.80 -0.54 -19.41
C ALA A 142 3.52 -1.87 -19.20
N SER A 143 2.82 -2.98 -19.35
CA SER A 143 3.37 -4.34 -19.33
C SER A 143 3.54 -4.83 -20.74
N HIS A 144 4.79 -5.01 -21.16
CA HIS A 144 5.18 -5.44 -22.49
C HIS A 144 5.70 -6.88 -22.46
N LEU A 145 4.99 -7.78 -23.13
CA LEU A 145 5.38 -9.18 -23.29
C LEU A 145 6.50 -9.27 -24.34
N LEU A 146 7.72 -9.59 -23.89
CA LEU A 146 8.87 -9.79 -24.77
C LEU A 146 8.90 -11.16 -25.42
N TRP A 147 8.53 -12.17 -24.63
CA TRP A 147 8.57 -13.55 -25.06
C TRP A 147 7.57 -14.41 -24.31
N ARG A 148 6.97 -15.35 -25.01
CA ARG A 148 6.09 -16.37 -24.45
C ARG A 148 6.27 -17.69 -25.17
N SER A 149 6.42 -18.77 -24.43
CA SER A 149 6.43 -20.13 -24.95
C SER A 149 5.71 -21.03 -23.96
N TYR A 150 4.56 -21.58 -24.37
CA TYR A 150 3.65 -22.32 -23.50
C TYR A 150 3.28 -21.52 -22.26
N GLU A 151 3.64 -22.02 -21.06
CA GLU A 151 3.37 -21.37 -19.78
C GLU A 151 4.51 -20.45 -19.32
N ASN A 152 5.63 -20.43 -20.03
CA ASN A 152 6.77 -19.55 -19.74
C ASN A 152 6.58 -18.20 -20.40
N SER A 153 6.88 -17.13 -19.68
CA SER A 153 6.82 -15.78 -20.22
C SER A 153 7.87 -14.85 -19.64
N TRP A 154 8.25 -13.86 -20.43
CA TRP A 154 9.10 -12.76 -20.00
C TRP A 154 8.44 -11.43 -20.38
N GLU A 155 8.21 -10.60 -19.38
CA GLU A 155 7.55 -9.30 -19.50
C GLU A 155 8.44 -8.20 -18.94
N GLN A 156 8.39 -7.03 -19.58
CA GLN A 156 8.92 -5.79 -19.05
C GLN A 156 7.77 -4.90 -18.55
N ILE A 157 7.97 -4.24 -17.41
CA ILE A 157 6.97 -3.39 -16.80
C ILE A 157 7.58 -2.01 -16.64
N PHE A 158 6.95 -1.01 -17.24
CA PHE A 158 7.31 0.40 -17.11
C PHE A 158 6.17 1.13 -16.41
N SER A 159 6.50 1.94 -15.42
CA SER A 159 5.51 2.83 -14.80
C SER A 159 6.00 4.26 -14.76
N ALA A 160 5.09 5.18 -15.00
CA ALA A 160 5.34 6.62 -14.91
C ALA A 160 4.12 7.33 -14.35
N GLY A 161 4.35 8.23 -13.41
CA GLY A 161 3.32 9.06 -12.81
C GLY A 161 3.84 10.45 -12.48
N VAL A 162 2.95 11.42 -12.53
CA VAL A 162 3.20 12.77 -12.07
C VAL A 162 1.98 13.26 -11.30
N GLY A 163 2.21 13.90 -10.17
CA GLY A 163 1.16 14.36 -9.30
C GLY A 163 1.59 15.54 -8.45
N ALA A 164 0.80 15.83 -7.45
CA ALA A 164 1.07 16.88 -6.48
C ALA A 164 0.92 16.35 -5.06
N SER A 165 1.79 16.82 -4.18
CA SER A 165 1.75 16.62 -2.75
C SER A 165 1.59 17.97 -2.08
N TRP A 166 0.53 18.15 -1.32
CA TRP A 166 0.32 19.32 -0.50
C TRP A 166 0.52 18.99 0.97
N GLN A 167 1.28 19.83 1.64
CA GLN A 167 1.51 19.71 3.09
C GLN A 167 1.18 21.02 3.80
N LYS A 168 0.48 20.93 4.91
CA LYS A 168 0.18 22.08 5.74
C LYS A 168 1.47 22.74 6.22
N HIS A 169 1.61 24.06 6.01
CA HIS A 169 2.76 24.93 6.28
C HIS A 169 3.93 24.83 5.28
N TYR A 170 3.96 23.83 4.38
CA TYR A 170 5.03 23.67 3.40
C TYR A 170 4.59 23.97 1.96
N GLY A 171 3.26 24.00 1.72
CA GLY A 171 2.70 24.27 0.40
C GLY A 171 2.55 23.04 -0.48
N THR A 172 2.66 23.22 -1.78
CA THR A 172 2.46 22.16 -2.78
C THR A 172 3.73 21.92 -3.56
N ASP A 173 4.13 20.66 -3.67
CA ASP A 173 5.25 20.19 -4.46
C ASP A 173 4.78 19.21 -5.55
N VAL A 174 5.56 19.11 -6.61
CA VAL A 174 5.34 18.13 -7.67
C VAL A 174 5.97 16.79 -7.25
N VAL A 175 5.20 15.73 -7.37
CA VAL A 175 5.66 14.35 -7.15
C VAL A 175 5.80 13.64 -8.49
N THR A 176 6.94 13.01 -8.74
CA THR A 176 7.17 12.17 -9.91
C THR A 176 7.47 10.75 -9.48
N GLN A 177 6.90 9.80 -10.20
CA GLN A 177 7.13 8.37 -10.00
C GLN A 177 7.59 7.76 -11.31
N LEU A 178 8.72 7.04 -11.27
CA LEU A 178 9.19 6.22 -12.39
C LEU A 178 9.51 4.83 -11.86
N GLY A 179 9.14 3.82 -12.59
CA GLY A 179 9.42 2.43 -12.26
C GLY A 179 9.75 1.61 -13.48
N TYR A 180 10.65 0.67 -13.30
CA TYR A 180 10.98 -0.37 -14.25
C TYR A 180 11.08 -1.70 -13.54
N GLY A 181 10.48 -2.72 -14.11
CA GLY A 181 10.52 -4.08 -13.60
C GLY A 181 10.56 -5.11 -14.72
N GLN A 182 10.93 -6.31 -14.34
CA GLN A 182 10.83 -7.49 -15.19
C GLN A 182 10.09 -8.59 -14.44
N ARG A 183 9.20 -9.28 -15.14
CA ARG A 183 8.51 -10.46 -14.63
C ARG A 183 8.87 -11.63 -15.52
N ILE A 184 9.46 -12.66 -14.90
CA ILE A 184 9.75 -13.93 -15.56
C ILE A 184 8.89 -14.97 -14.88
N SER A 185 8.04 -15.63 -15.65
CA SER A 185 7.24 -16.78 -15.19
C SER A 185 7.83 -18.03 -15.82
N TRP A 186 8.22 -18.98 -15.00
CA TRP A 186 8.76 -20.25 -15.41
C TRP A 186 7.95 -21.37 -14.76
N ASN A 187 7.35 -22.21 -15.56
CA ASN A 187 6.63 -23.37 -15.05
C ASN A 187 7.52 -24.61 -15.25
N ASP A 188 8.19 -25.04 -14.20
CA ASP A 188 8.90 -26.31 -14.18
C ASP A 188 7.86 -27.44 -14.00
N VAL A 189 7.29 -27.91 -15.10
CA VAL A 189 6.66 -29.23 -15.10
C VAL A 189 7.81 -30.23 -15.13
N ILE A 190 8.24 -30.65 -13.96
CA ILE A 190 9.11 -31.81 -13.79
C ILE A 190 8.16 -33.02 -13.84
N ASP A 191 8.15 -33.74 -14.97
CA ASP A 191 7.58 -35.08 -15.10
C ASP A 191 8.44 -36.10 -14.36
#